data_f9ec1805b9d6fc91a7cf94dd127a658b
#
_entry.id   f9ec1805b9d6fc91a7cf94dd127a658b
#
_cell.length_a   1.000
_cell.length_b   1.000
_cell.length_c   1.000
_cell.angle_alpha   90.00
_cell.angle_beta   90.00
_cell.angle_gamma   90.00
#
_symmetry.space_group_name_H-M   'P 1'
#
loop_
_entity.id
_entity.type
_entity.pdbx_description
1 polymer ?
#
loop_
_entity_poly.entity_id
_entity_poly.type
_entity_poly.pdbx_seq_one_letter_code
_entity_poly.pdbx_strand_id
1 'polypeptide(L)'
;MTLATSKTLDNLKAAFAGESQANRRYLYFAQKADIEGFNDVAAVFRSTAEGETGHAHGHLEFMEVVGDPATGLPIGPTGDNLKAAIAGETHEYTDMYPGMARTARDEGFDEIADWFETLAKAEKSHAGRFQRAFDTL
;
A
#
# COMPACT_ATOMS: atom_id res chain seq x y z
N MET A 1 -18.77 22.45 6.39
CA MET A 1 -17.71 21.88 5.53
C MET A 1 -17.80 20.36 5.55
N THR A 2 -17.66 19.72 4.41
CA THR A 2 -17.64 18.27 4.32
C THR A 2 -16.20 17.76 4.34
N LEU A 3 -16.02 16.52 4.76
CA LEU A 3 -14.67 15.91 4.77
C LEU A 3 -14.03 15.95 3.39
N ALA A 4 -14.81 15.66 2.33
CA ALA A 4 -14.31 15.59 0.95
C ALA A 4 -13.65 16.89 0.46
N THR A 5 -14.01 18.04 1.00
CA THR A 5 -13.50 19.35 0.59
C THR A 5 -12.56 19.98 1.61
N SER A 6 -12.15 19.22 2.62
CA SER A 6 -11.39 19.73 3.76
C SER A 6 -9.89 19.42 3.66
N LYS A 7 -9.09 20.21 4.37
CA LYS A 7 -7.68 19.89 4.60
C LYS A 7 -7.53 18.68 5.52
N THR A 8 -8.54 18.39 6.33
CA THR A 8 -8.55 17.22 7.21
C THR A 8 -8.45 15.93 6.40
N LEU A 9 -9.12 15.87 5.23
CA LEU A 9 -8.98 14.72 4.35
C LEU A 9 -7.54 14.55 3.87
N ASP A 10 -6.89 15.63 3.45
CA ASP A 10 -5.48 15.58 3.04
C ASP A 10 -4.61 15.07 4.20
N ASN A 11 -4.89 15.52 5.41
CA ASN A 11 -4.17 15.07 6.60
C ASN A 11 -4.40 13.59 6.90
N LEU A 12 -5.64 13.10 6.75
CA LEU A 12 -5.93 11.67 6.91
C LEU A 12 -5.20 10.81 5.89
N LYS A 13 -5.16 11.25 4.63
CA LYS A 13 -4.40 10.55 3.57
C LYS A 13 -2.91 10.52 3.88
N ALA A 14 -2.35 11.65 4.30
CA ALA A 14 -0.94 11.74 4.65
C ALA A 14 -0.61 10.89 5.87
N ALA A 15 -1.45 10.91 6.89
CA ALA A 15 -1.28 10.12 8.10
C ALA A 15 -1.38 8.62 7.80
N PHE A 16 -2.36 8.21 6.98
CA PHE A 16 -2.49 6.83 6.54
C PHE A 16 -1.23 6.35 5.81
N ALA A 17 -0.74 7.15 4.87
CA ALA A 17 0.47 6.82 4.11
C ALA A 17 1.69 6.70 5.04
N GLY A 18 1.85 7.64 5.97
CA GLY A 18 2.96 7.65 6.93
C GLY A 18 2.95 6.46 7.88
N GLU A 19 1.79 6.15 8.47
CA GLU A 19 1.64 5.01 9.38
C GLU A 19 1.85 3.67 8.67
N SER A 20 1.34 3.55 7.43
CA SER A 20 1.53 2.35 6.60
C SER A 20 3.00 2.15 6.25
N GLN A 21 3.71 3.22 5.89
CA GLN A 21 5.14 3.18 5.63
C GLN A 21 5.92 2.81 6.90
N ALA A 22 5.59 3.43 8.03
CA ALA A 22 6.24 3.14 9.31
C ALA A 22 6.10 1.67 9.70
N ASN A 23 4.92 1.08 9.51
CA ASN A 23 4.69 -0.34 9.76
C ASN A 23 5.71 -1.21 9.01
N ARG A 24 5.87 -1.02 7.71
CA ARG A 24 6.80 -1.81 6.90
C ARG A 24 8.26 -1.53 7.21
N ARG A 25 8.61 -0.28 7.46
CA ARG A 25 9.98 0.10 7.86
C ARG A 25 10.37 -0.58 9.15
N TYR A 26 9.49 -0.58 10.15
CA TYR A 26 9.78 -1.20 11.44
C TYR A 26 9.89 -2.72 11.35
N LEU A 27 9.07 -3.37 10.53
CA LEU A 27 9.21 -4.81 10.30
C LEU A 27 10.54 -5.13 9.62
N TYR A 28 10.96 -4.33 8.68
CA TYR A 28 12.27 -4.48 8.04
C TYR A 28 13.41 -4.26 9.05
N PHE A 29 13.30 -3.22 9.88
CA PHE A 29 14.29 -2.94 10.92
C PHE A 29 14.37 -4.07 11.94
N ALA A 30 13.24 -4.69 12.27
CA ALA A 30 13.19 -5.85 13.15
C ALA A 30 13.99 -7.03 12.58
N GLN A 31 13.85 -7.31 11.28
CA GLN A 31 14.63 -8.35 10.62
C GLN A 31 16.14 -8.08 10.72
N LYS A 32 16.55 -6.85 10.50
CA LYS A 32 17.97 -6.46 10.60
C LYS A 32 18.48 -6.58 12.03
N ALA A 33 17.68 -6.17 12.99
CA ALA A 33 18.04 -6.29 14.41
C ALA A 33 18.22 -7.77 14.81
N ASP A 34 17.35 -8.66 14.35
CA ASP A 34 17.49 -10.10 14.61
C ASP A 34 18.77 -10.66 13.99
N ILE A 35 19.10 -10.28 12.76
CA ILE A 35 20.33 -10.72 12.08
C ILE A 35 21.58 -10.27 12.87
N GLU A 36 21.54 -9.07 13.45
CA GLU A 36 22.63 -8.54 14.25
C GLU A 36 22.66 -9.07 15.68
N GLY A 37 21.65 -9.85 16.08
CA GLY A 37 21.58 -10.43 17.43
C GLY A 37 20.89 -9.54 18.47
N PHE A 38 20.25 -8.44 18.06
CA PHE A 38 19.53 -7.52 18.95
C PHE A 38 18.05 -7.89 19.03
N ASN A 39 17.76 -9.08 19.56
CA ASN A 39 16.40 -9.62 19.55
C ASN A 39 15.42 -8.81 20.38
N ASP A 40 15.85 -8.20 21.48
CA ASP A 40 15.00 -7.31 22.29
C ASP A 40 14.60 -6.07 21.52
N VAL A 41 15.51 -5.50 20.74
CA VAL A 41 15.23 -4.35 19.87
C VAL A 41 14.28 -4.74 18.74
N ALA A 42 14.49 -5.92 18.15
CA ALA A 42 13.58 -6.45 17.13
C ALA A 42 12.15 -6.57 17.66
N ALA A 43 11.98 -7.04 18.90
CA ALA A 43 10.67 -7.14 19.53
C ALA A 43 10.01 -5.76 19.71
N VAL A 44 10.76 -4.74 20.05
CA VAL A 44 10.25 -3.35 20.15
C VAL A 44 9.77 -2.87 18.78
N PHE A 45 10.53 -3.09 17.72
CA PHE A 45 10.11 -2.72 16.36
C PHE A 45 8.83 -3.43 15.96
N ARG A 46 8.73 -4.74 16.18
CA ARG A 46 7.53 -5.51 15.81
C ARG A 46 6.29 -5.06 16.59
N SER A 47 6.44 -4.83 17.88
CA SER A 47 5.34 -4.36 18.72
C SER A 47 4.85 -2.98 18.28
N THR A 48 5.76 -2.09 17.94
CA THR A 48 5.42 -0.75 17.46
C THR A 48 4.73 -0.84 16.08
N ALA A 49 5.20 -1.74 15.20
CA ALA A 49 4.58 -1.96 13.90
C ALA A 49 3.12 -2.39 14.01
N GLU A 50 2.78 -3.24 14.99
CA GLU A 50 1.38 -3.63 15.25
C GLU A 50 0.52 -2.42 15.61
N GLY A 51 1.05 -1.51 16.43
CA GLY A 51 0.36 -0.26 16.77
C GLY A 51 0.11 0.60 15.53
N GLU A 52 1.09 0.68 14.62
CA GLU A 52 0.95 1.43 13.38
C GLU A 52 -0.16 0.85 12.48
N THR A 53 -0.38 -0.47 12.52
CA THR A 53 -1.48 -1.11 11.79
C THR A 53 -2.82 -0.57 12.29
N GLY A 54 -3.02 -0.50 13.61
CA GLY A 54 -4.23 0.05 14.20
C GLY A 54 -4.47 1.51 13.85
N HIS A 55 -3.41 2.30 13.86
CA HIS A 55 -3.48 3.72 13.49
C HIS A 55 -3.88 3.88 12.01
N ALA A 56 -3.26 3.11 11.11
CA ALA A 56 -3.57 3.15 9.69
C ALA A 56 -5.03 2.76 9.42
N HIS A 57 -5.51 1.71 10.07
CA HIS A 57 -6.92 1.28 9.95
C HIS A 57 -7.88 2.35 10.47
N GLY A 58 -7.55 3.02 11.57
CA GLY A 58 -8.37 4.11 12.11
C GLY A 58 -8.50 5.27 11.12
N HIS A 59 -7.40 5.67 10.50
CA HIS A 59 -7.44 6.70 9.47
C HIS A 59 -8.29 6.29 8.28
N LEU A 60 -8.15 5.05 7.83
CA LEU A 60 -8.88 4.53 6.69
C LEU A 60 -10.38 4.45 6.98
N GLU A 61 -10.76 4.06 8.19
CA GLU A 61 -12.15 4.02 8.62
C GLU A 61 -12.83 5.38 8.50
N PHE A 62 -12.14 6.46 8.92
CA PHE A 62 -12.66 7.81 8.72
C PHE A 62 -12.79 8.19 7.25
N MET A 63 -11.98 7.60 6.36
CA MET A 63 -12.01 7.90 4.93
C MET A 63 -13.05 7.09 4.15
N GLU A 64 -13.74 6.13 4.76
CA GLU A 64 -14.78 5.35 4.07
C GLU A 64 -15.86 6.24 3.42
N VAL A 65 -16.20 7.35 4.07
CA VAL A 65 -17.24 8.25 3.55
C VAL A 65 -16.84 9.00 2.30
N VAL A 66 -15.54 9.02 1.96
CA VAL A 66 -15.03 9.71 0.76
C VAL A 66 -14.42 8.76 -0.24
N GLY A 67 -14.02 7.55 0.18
CA GLY A 67 -13.50 6.53 -0.70
C GLY A 67 -12.04 6.15 -0.43
N ASP A 68 -11.55 5.23 -1.23
CA ASP A 68 -10.20 4.70 -1.18
C ASP A 68 -9.17 5.78 -1.47
N PRO A 69 -8.20 6.03 -0.58
CA PRO A 69 -7.19 7.07 -0.80
C PRO A 69 -6.31 6.83 -2.03
N ALA A 70 -6.18 5.58 -2.50
CA ALA A 70 -5.37 5.25 -3.67
C ALA A 70 -6.11 5.42 -4.99
N THR A 71 -7.39 5.08 -5.05
CA THR A 71 -8.16 5.03 -6.30
C THR A 71 -9.32 6.01 -6.34
N GLY A 72 -9.76 6.51 -5.21
CA GLY A 72 -10.94 7.36 -5.10
C GLY A 72 -12.26 6.59 -5.18
N LEU A 73 -12.22 5.27 -5.35
CA LEU A 73 -13.42 4.44 -5.46
C LEU A 73 -14.06 4.20 -4.09
N PRO A 74 -15.37 3.91 -4.04
CA PRO A 74 -16.02 3.56 -2.78
C PRO A 74 -15.37 2.35 -2.11
N ILE A 75 -15.30 2.38 -0.78
CA ILE A 75 -14.81 1.27 0.06
C ILE A 75 -15.73 1.08 1.25
N GLY A 76 -15.56 -0.05 1.92
CA GLY A 76 -16.35 -0.47 3.07
C GLY A 76 -16.96 -1.84 2.81
N PRO A 77 -18.01 -1.95 2.00
CA PRO A 77 -18.55 -3.27 1.59
C PRO A 77 -17.53 -4.06 0.78
N THR A 78 -17.53 -5.38 0.94
CA THR A 78 -16.53 -6.26 0.31
C THR A 78 -16.49 -6.13 -1.22
N GLY A 79 -17.64 -6.03 -1.89
CA GLY A 79 -17.67 -5.86 -3.34
C GLY A 79 -16.99 -4.56 -3.78
N ASP A 80 -17.23 -3.48 -3.07
CA ASP A 80 -16.57 -2.20 -3.33
C ASP A 80 -15.06 -2.29 -3.07
N ASN A 81 -14.67 -2.93 -1.98
CA ASN A 81 -13.26 -3.12 -1.65
C ASN A 81 -12.53 -3.90 -2.74
N LEU A 82 -13.15 -4.94 -3.29
CA LEU A 82 -12.57 -5.72 -4.38
C LEU A 82 -12.41 -4.87 -5.65
N LYS A 83 -13.40 -4.04 -5.98
CA LYS A 83 -13.29 -3.13 -7.13
C LYS A 83 -12.14 -2.13 -6.95
N ALA A 84 -12.00 -1.57 -5.75
CA ALA A 84 -10.91 -0.65 -5.44
C ALA A 84 -9.56 -1.35 -5.56
N ALA A 85 -9.45 -2.58 -5.05
CA ALA A 85 -8.21 -3.37 -5.13
C ALA A 85 -7.86 -3.68 -6.59
N ILE A 86 -8.83 -4.10 -7.41
CA ILE A 86 -8.63 -4.37 -8.85
C ILE A 86 -8.13 -3.10 -9.55
N ALA A 87 -8.74 -1.95 -9.29
CA ALA A 87 -8.34 -0.70 -9.90
C ALA A 87 -6.91 -0.29 -9.51
N GLY A 88 -6.54 -0.46 -8.24
CA GLY A 88 -5.19 -0.18 -7.76
C GLY A 88 -4.14 -1.06 -8.42
N GLU A 89 -4.37 -2.38 -8.41
CA GLU A 89 -3.45 -3.33 -9.04
C GLU A 89 -3.33 -3.08 -10.55
N THR A 90 -4.45 -2.76 -11.21
CA THR A 90 -4.46 -2.48 -12.64
C THR A 90 -3.61 -1.25 -12.97
N HIS A 91 -3.75 -0.18 -12.20
CA HIS A 91 -2.91 1.01 -12.35
C HIS A 91 -1.43 0.67 -12.15
N GLU A 92 -1.12 -0.14 -11.14
CA GLU A 92 0.26 -0.53 -10.83
C GLU A 92 0.91 -1.31 -11.96
N TYR A 93 0.22 -2.26 -12.59
CA TYR A 93 0.84 -3.08 -13.64
C TYR A 93 0.75 -2.49 -15.04
N THR A 94 -0.19 -1.59 -15.32
CA THR A 94 -0.34 -0.99 -16.65
C THR A 94 0.40 0.33 -16.80
N ASP A 95 0.54 1.08 -15.72
CA ASP A 95 1.06 2.46 -15.76
C ASP A 95 2.21 2.68 -14.80
N MET A 96 1.99 2.50 -13.49
CA MET A 96 2.95 2.89 -12.46
C MET A 96 4.29 2.18 -12.60
N TYR A 97 4.31 0.85 -12.46
CA TYR A 97 5.56 0.10 -12.53
C TYR A 97 6.21 0.11 -13.91
N PRO A 98 5.47 -0.04 -15.03
CA PRO A 98 6.10 0.11 -16.34
C PRO A 98 6.75 1.48 -16.54
N GLY A 99 6.11 2.56 -16.07
CA GLY A 99 6.68 3.90 -16.13
C GLY A 99 7.93 4.05 -15.27
N MET A 100 7.88 3.53 -14.04
CA MET A 100 9.04 3.55 -13.13
C MET A 100 10.21 2.73 -13.68
N ALA A 101 9.93 1.58 -14.32
CA ALA A 101 10.95 0.76 -14.94
C ALA A 101 11.65 1.50 -16.08
N ARG A 102 10.90 2.20 -16.93
CA ARG A 102 11.48 3.00 -18.01
C ARG A 102 12.40 4.08 -17.46
N THR A 103 11.95 4.81 -16.45
CA THR A 103 12.75 5.86 -15.81
C THR A 103 14.04 5.28 -15.23
N ALA A 104 13.94 4.18 -14.50
CA ALA A 104 15.11 3.54 -13.90
C ALA A 104 16.12 3.11 -14.96
N ARG A 105 15.64 2.55 -16.07
CA ARG A 105 16.50 2.11 -17.17
C ARG A 105 17.17 3.30 -17.85
N ASP A 106 16.42 4.37 -18.10
CA ASP A 106 16.95 5.60 -18.70
C ASP A 106 18.02 6.25 -17.81
N GLU A 107 17.88 6.12 -16.50
CA GLU A 107 18.85 6.66 -15.54
C GLU A 107 20.02 5.72 -15.25
N GLY A 108 20.03 4.52 -15.85
CA GLY A 108 21.13 3.57 -15.72
C GLY A 108 20.99 2.59 -14.54
N PHE A 109 19.81 2.52 -13.92
CA PHE A 109 19.53 1.60 -12.82
C PHE A 109 18.83 0.33 -13.31
N ASP A 110 19.55 -0.47 -14.11
CA ASP A 110 18.96 -1.63 -14.79
C ASP A 110 18.42 -2.69 -13.83
N GLU A 111 19.12 -2.92 -12.72
CA GLU A 111 18.68 -3.90 -11.71
C GLU A 111 17.37 -3.47 -11.04
N ILE A 112 17.21 -2.18 -10.77
CA ILE A 112 15.98 -1.63 -10.22
C ILE A 112 14.87 -1.68 -11.27
N ALA A 113 15.19 -1.40 -12.54
CA ALA A 113 14.23 -1.53 -13.64
C ALA A 113 13.69 -2.96 -13.75
N ASP A 114 14.56 -3.96 -13.67
CA ASP A 114 14.16 -5.38 -13.67
C ASP A 114 13.24 -5.70 -12.49
N TRP A 115 13.54 -5.15 -11.32
CA TRP A 115 12.70 -5.29 -10.14
C TRP A 115 11.29 -4.74 -10.38
N PHE A 116 11.18 -3.51 -10.90
CA PHE A 116 9.88 -2.91 -11.22
C PHE A 116 9.11 -3.71 -12.26
N GLU A 117 9.78 -4.24 -13.29
CA GLU A 117 9.14 -5.10 -14.29
C GLU A 117 8.61 -6.40 -13.68
N THR A 118 9.35 -6.98 -12.74
CA THR A 118 8.92 -8.17 -12.00
C THR A 118 7.68 -7.87 -11.17
N LEU A 119 7.65 -6.70 -10.50
CA LEU A 119 6.49 -6.28 -9.71
C LEU A 119 5.27 -6.04 -10.59
N ALA A 120 5.44 -5.46 -11.78
CA ALA A 120 4.33 -5.28 -12.72
C ALA A 120 3.64 -6.62 -13.01
N LYS A 121 4.40 -7.70 -13.20
CA LYS A 121 3.84 -9.04 -13.43
C LYS A 121 3.11 -9.56 -12.19
N ALA A 122 3.67 -9.34 -11.00
CA ALA A 122 3.04 -9.73 -9.73
C ALA A 122 1.71 -9.01 -9.53
N GLU A 123 1.67 -7.71 -9.79
CA GLU A 123 0.45 -6.91 -9.62
C GLU A 123 -0.63 -7.32 -10.62
N LYS A 124 -0.26 -7.72 -11.84
CA LYS A 124 -1.20 -8.27 -12.81
C LYS A 124 -1.84 -9.57 -12.29
N SER A 125 -1.04 -10.43 -11.67
CA SER A 125 -1.53 -11.65 -11.03
C SER A 125 -2.50 -11.32 -9.89
N HIS A 126 -2.18 -10.33 -9.07
CA HIS A 126 -3.06 -9.87 -7.98
C HIS A 126 -4.39 -9.36 -8.52
N ALA A 127 -4.37 -8.55 -9.57
CA ALA A 127 -5.60 -8.05 -10.19
C ALA A 127 -6.51 -9.21 -10.66
N GLY A 128 -5.92 -10.23 -11.26
CA GLY A 128 -6.65 -11.43 -11.70
C GLY A 128 -7.26 -12.21 -10.54
N ARG A 129 -6.53 -12.33 -9.42
CA ARG A 129 -7.04 -13.00 -8.23
C ARG A 129 -8.22 -12.25 -7.62
N PHE A 130 -8.12 -10.93 -7.51
CA PHE A 130 -9.22 -10.11 -6.99
C PHE A 130 -10.43 -10.15 -7.94
N GLN A 131 -10.20 -10.14 -9.25
CA GLN A 131 -11.29 -10.24 -10.21
C GLN A 131 -12.06 -11.56 -10.08
N ARG A 132 -11.35 -12.67 -9.92
CA ARG A 132 -12.00 -13.99 -9.71
C ARG A 132 -12.79 -14.01 -8.40
N ALA A 133 -12.25 -13.41 -7.34
CA ALA A 133 -12.98 -13.30 -6.07
C ALA A 133 -14.25 -12.46 -6.23
N PHE A 134 -14.17 -11.37 -6.98
CA PHE A 134 -15.32 -10.51 -7.26
C PHE A 134 -16.39 -11.26 -8.07
N ASP A 135 -15.97 -12.02 -9.09
CA ASP A 135 -16.89 -12.75 -9.97
C ASP A 135 -17.68 -13.85 -9.23
N THR A 136 -17.15 -14.34 -8.09
CA THR A 136 -17.78 -15.39 -7.29
C THR A 136 -18.47 -14.89 -6.04
N LEU A 137 -18.49 -13.58 -5.85
CA LEU A 137 -19.05 -12.95 -4.64
C LEU A 137 -20.58 -13.06 -4.60
#